data_c34fc5eeb6d621731f0fac4d3665f72c
#
_entry.id   c34fc5eeb6d621731f0fac4d3665f72c
#
_cell.length_a   1.000
_cell.length_b   1.000
_cell.length_c   1.000
_cell.angle_alpha   90.00
_cell.angle_beta   90.00
_cell.angle_gamma   90.00
#
_symmetry.space_group_name_H-M   'P 1'
#
loop_
_entity.id
_entity.type
_entity.pdbx_description
1 polymer ?
#
loop_
_entity_poly.entity_id
_entity_poly.type
_entity_poly.pdbx_seq_one_letter_code
_entity_poly.pdbx_strand_id
1 'polypeptide(L)'
;TLAEISIKKIVAILNERGEESPMVHNARVGHKHWPHYENRWSEGALRRILECTAYDGYWQKTINGEVCTLSITPILDEGVFDQARRLIKSRTTTDNIIGGKPGPYVRKIYDEATGKPLYLRNFRSGDVAFVFNPQMGELPKKRKIYIEEAKVTEAVKNAISLEMDMAEKMKAYLQTEKMQQLLQKETQQYSEKAWMIFQEMEQVEQDRIPLYEKFRDYEIGQIEYQEKKEEIQAQLQMYENDFEGLMDRLANMKKAYSEENEWIKTFQREELPEKLESQHVKKWVDKIIVSDLRDVHVYLTMQNWKNYFPEEWMEE
;
A
#
# COMPACT_ATOMS: atom_id res chain seq x y z
N THR A 1 7.71 -17.02 -1.71
CA THR A 1 6.54 -16.15 -1.40
C THR A 1 6.56 -14.89 -2.23
N LEU A 2 7.68 -14.22 -2.37
CA LEU A 2 7.80 -13.00 -3.19
C LEU A 2 7.47 -13.24 -4.67
N ALA A 3 7.72 -14.44 -5.19
CA ALA A 3 7.32 -14.89 -6.53
C ALA A 3 5.84 -15.31 -6.62
N GLU A 4 5.00 -14.86 -5.67
CA GLU A 4 3.57 -15.20 -5.61
C GLU A 4 3.22 -16.70 -5.52
N ILE A 5 4.15 -17.54 -5.14
CA ILE A 5 3.94 -18.97 -4.98
C ILE A 5 3.21 -19.27 -3.66
N SER A 6 2.19 -20.11 -3.69
CA SER A 6 1.44 -20.49 -2.48
C SER A 6 2.29 -21.33 -1.51
N ILE A 7 2.02 -21.25 -0.19
CA ILE A 7 2.70 -22.05 0.83
C ILE A 7 2.64 -23.54 0.47
N LYS A 8 1.49 -24.03 0.03
CA LYS A 8 1.31 -25.42 -0.38
C LYS A 8 2.25 -25.82 -1.52
N LYS A 9 2.43 -24.93 -2.51
CA LYS A 9 3.33 -25.18 -3.64
C LYS A 9 4.80 -25.13 -3.22
N ILE A 10 5.16 -24.22 -2.29
CA ILE A 10 6.52 -24.15 -1.73
C ILE A 10 6.84 -25.45 -0.97
N VAL A 11 5.92 -25.93 -0.13
CA VAL A 11 6.06 -27.19 0.60
C VAL A 11 6.23 -28.38 -0.38
N ALA A 12 5.47 -28.42 -1.46
CA ALA A 12 5.63 -29.46 -2.47
C ALA A 12 7.03 -29.44 -3.10
N ILE A 13 7.53 -28.26 -3.48
CA ILE A 13 8.87 -28.06 -4.05
C ILE A 13 9.97 -28.51 -3.06
N LEU A 14 9.86 -28.14 -1.79
CA LEU A 14 10.84 -28.51 -0.76
C LEU A 14 10.87 -30.04 -0.55
N ASN A 15 9.71 -30.68 -0.54
CA ASN A 15 9.61 -32.14 -0.42
C ASN A 15 10.13 -32.84 -1.67
N GLU A 16 9.86 -32.34 -2.87
CA GLU A 16 10.35 -32.87 -4.14
C GLU A 16 11.88 -32.78 -4.25
N ARG A 17 12.47 -31.70 -3.74
CA ARG A 17 13.93 -31.51 -3.70
C ARG A 17 14.61 -32.29 -2.59
N GLY A 18 13.85 -32.91 -1.67
CA GLY A 18 14.40 -33.62 -0.54
C GLY A 18 15.10 -32.71 0.49
N GLU A 19 14.78 -31.41 0.51
CA GLU A 19 15.39 -30.44 1.43
C GLU A 19 15.16 -30.87 2.89
N GLU A 20 16.19 -30.71 3.74
CA GLU A 20 16.12 -31.08 5.14
C GLU A 20 15.03 -30.31 5.87
N SER A 21 14.06 -31.03 6.43
CA SER A 21 12.96 -30.38 7.18
C SER A 21 13.44 -29.92 8.57
N PRO A 22 12.83 -28.91 9.20
CA PRO A 22 13.20 -28.43 10.52
C PRO A 22 13.18 -29.53 11.59
N MET A 23 12.36 -30.54 11.39
CA MET A 23 12.24 -31.68 12.30
C MET A 23 13.46 -32.58 12.24
N VAL A 24 13.91 -32.91 11.02
CA VAL A 24 15.12 -33.73 10.80
C VAL A 24 16.35 -32.94 11.22
N HIS A 25 16.42 -31.65 10.92
CA HIS A 25 17.49 -30.76 11.36
C HIS A 25 17.61 -30.76 12.90
N ASN A 26 16.51 -30.53 13.61
CA ASN A 26 16.49 -30.52 15.07
C ASN A 26 16.90 -31.88 15.68
N ALA A 27 16.50 -32.99 15.07
CA ALA A 27 16.92 -34.31 15.50
C ALA A 27 18.44 -34.52 15.31
N ARG A 28 19.00 -34.05 14.21
CA ARG A 28 20.44 -34.14 13.91
C ARG A 28 21.30 -33.27 14.85
N VAL A 29 20.82 -32.08 15.24
CA VAL A 29 21.54 -31.20 16.18
C VAL A 29 21.29 -31.51 17.67
N GLY A 30 20.59 -32.60 18.00
CA GLY A 30 20.43 -33.08 19.36
C GLY A 30 19.26 -32.52 20.16
N HIS A 31 18.38 -31.78 19.50
CA HIS A 31 17.14 -31.31 20.11
C HIS A 31 16.03 -32.35 20.00
N LYS A 32 15.88 -33.23 21.02
CA LYS A 32 14.83 -34.25 21.15
C LYS A 32 14.81 -35.32 20.05
N HIS A 33 15.25 -36.51 20.41
CA HIS A 33 15.14 -37.69 19.55
C HIS A 33 13.70 -38.23 19.55
N TRP A 34 13.04 -38.16 18.41
CA TRP A 34 11.80 -38.90 18.17
C TRP A 34 12.08 -39.95 17.10
N PRO A 35 11.82 -41.22 17.34
CA PRO A 35 12.38 -42.31 16.54
C PRO A 35 11.80 -42.56 15.16
N HIS A 36 10.84 -41.79 14.69
CA HIS A 36 10.16 -42.03 13.40
C HIS A 36 9.83 -40.75 12.63
N TYR A 37 10.86 -39.97 12.22
CA TYR A 37 10.61 -38.81 11.35
C TYR A 37 10.96 -39.10 9.92
N GLU A 38 9.92 -38.99 9.08
CA GLU A 38 10.12 -38.79 7.64
C GLU A 38 10.62 -37.36 7.40
N ASN A 39 11.62 -37.22 6.51
CA ASN A 39 12.07 -35.90 6.06
C ASN A 39 10.96 -35.26 5.21
N ARG A 40 10.00 -34.64 5.88
CA ARG A 40 8.84 -34.06 5.20
C ARG A 40 8.53 -32.67 5.73
N TRP A 41 8.50 -31.70 4.82
CA TRP A 41 8.01 -30.37 5.10
C TRP A 41 6.49 -30.35 5.23
N SER A 42 5.99 -29.61 6.19
CA SER A 42 4.56 -29.34 6.36
C SER A 42 4.26 -27.85 6.20
N GLU A 43 3.03 -27.52 5.82
CA GLU A 43 2.58 -26.12 5.73
C GLU A 43 2.72 -25.40 7.07
N GLY A 44 2.43 -26.09 8.19
CA GLY A 44 2.59 -25.54 9.53
C GLY A 44 4.04 -25.26 9.93
N ALA A 45 5.01 -26.08 9.48
CA ALA A 45 6.42 -25.85 9.71
C ALA A 45 6.90 -24.60 8.92
N LEU A 46 6.53 -24.51 7.65
CA LEU A 46 6.87 -23.37 6.81
C LEU A 46 6.23 -22.07 7.33
N ARG A 47 4.96 -22.11 7.78
CA ARG A 47 4.31 -20.93 8.38
C ARG A 47 5.06 -20.43 9.59
N ARG A 48 5.43 -21.32 10.52
CA ARG A 48 6.16 -20.94 11.74
C ARG A 48 7.48 -20.25 11.42
N ILE A 49 8.19 -20.70 10.38
CA ILE A 49 9.41 -20.03 9.92
C ILE A 49 9.07 -18.63 9.42
N LEU A 50 8.07 -18.51 8.56
CA LEU A 50 7.66 -17.24 7.95
C LEU A 50 6.99 -16.25 8.95
N GLU A 51 6.58 -16.72 10.12
CA GLU A 51 6.04 -15.89 11.21
C GLU A 51 7.12 -15.54 12.27
N CYS A 52 8.28 -16.17 12.23
CA CYS A 52 9.34 -15.98 13.21
C CYS A 52 10.07 -14.65 13.02
N THR A 53 9.99 -13.75 14.01
CA THR A 53 10.62 -12.43 13.98
C THR A 53 12.14 -12.47 14.08
N ALA A 54 12.72 -13.61 14.48
CA ALA A 54 14.16 -13.77 14.59
C ALA A 54 14.91 -13.54 13.26
N TYR A 55 14.26 -13.79 12.12
CA TYR A 55 14.86 -13.57 10.80
C TYR A 55 15.01 -12.08 10.45
N ASP A 56 14.19 -11.20 11.07
CA ASP A 56 14.27 -9.74 10.95
C ASP A 56 15.19 -9.10 12.00
N GLY A 57 15.87 -9.91 12.81
CA GLY A 57 16.74 -9.43 13.88
C GLY A 57 16.07 -9.18 15.23
N TYR A 58 14.83 -9.64 15.43
CA TYR A 58 14.12 -9.49 16.70
C TYR A 58 13.59 -10.83 17.18
N TRP A 59 14.16 -11.34 18.26
CA TRP A 59 13.62 -12.52 18.94
C TRP A 59 12.70 -12.08 20.08
N GLN A 60 11.46 -12.56 20.06
CA GLN A 60 10.47 -12.25 21.08
C GLN A 60 10.00 -13.51 21.82
N LYS A 61 9.93 -13.43 23.12
CA LYS A 61 9.40 -14.48 23.97
C LYS A 61 8.59 -13.88 25.10
N THR A 62 7.40 -14.43 25.35
CA THR A 62 6.61 -14.08 26.52
C THR A 62 7.08 -14.89 27.72
N ILE A 63 7.57 -14.23 28.75
CA ILE A 63 8.02 -14.81 30.00
C ILE A 63 7.19 -14.20 31.13
N ASN A 64 6.48 -15.00 31.90
CA ASN A 64 5.59 -14.55 32.98
C ASN A 64 4.57 -13.48 32.59
N GLY A 65 4.08 -13.49 31.34
CA GLY A 65 3.12 -12.52 30.83
C GLY A 65 3.73 -11.25 30.23
N GLU A 66 5.02 -11.06 30.34
CA GLU A 66 5.74 -9.93 29.74
C GLU A 66 6.44 -10.35 28.45
N VAL A 67 6.39 -9.49 27.44
CA VAL A 67 7.05 -9.72 26.14
C VAL A 67 8.49 -9.22 26.24
N CYS A 68 9.43 -10.16 26.32
CA CYS A 68 10.86 -9.87 26.24
C CYS A 68 11.30 -9.87 24.77
N THR A 69 11.92 -8.79 24.33
CA THR A 69 12.48 -8.66 22.99
C THR A 69 14.00 -8.60 23.06
N LEU A 70 14.67 -9.46 22.30
CA LEU A 70 16.13 -9.50 22.16
C LEU A 70 16.48 -9.11 20.71
N SER A 71 17.39 -8.17 20.54
CA SER A 71 17.95 -7.84 19.23
C SER A 71 19.03 -8.85 18.87
N ILE A 72 18.94 -9.42 17.69
CA ILE A 72 19.91 -10.38 17.11
C ILE A 72 20.29 -9.92 15.70
N THR A 73 21.39 -10.42 15.18
CA THR A 73 21.79 -10.09 13.81
C THR A 73 20.76 -10.64 12.81
N PRO A 74 20.15 -9.79 11.96
CA PRO A 74 19.18 -10.22 10.96
C PRO A 74 19.84 -11.17 9.95
N ILE A 75 19.11 -12.17 9.48
CA ILE A 75 19.58 -13.14 8.49
C ILE A 75 19.18 -12.71 7.07
N LEU A 76 18.12 -11.91 6.97
CA LEU A 76 17.57 -11.40 5.71
C LEU A 76 17.69 -9.89 5.66
N ASP A 77 17.70 -9.34 4.45
CA ASP A 77 17.69 -7.91 4.22
C ASP A 77 16.41 -7.27 4.76
N GLU A 78 16.53 -6.01 5.20
CA GLU A 78 15.45 -5.24 5.78
C GLU A 78 14.22 -5.19 4.85
N GLY A 79 13.05 -5.46 5.39
CA GLY A 79 11.77 -5.41 4.68
C GLY A 79 11.41 -6.65 3.84
N VAL A 80 12.34 -7.53 3.48
CA VAL A 80 12.06 -8.75 2.69
C VAL A 80 11.10 -9.67 3.44
N PHE A 81 11.33 -9.85 4.73
CA PHE A 81 10.51 -10.71 5.57
C PHE A 81 9.12 -10.12 5.85
N ASP A 82 9.05 -8.83 6.07
CA ASP A 82 7.78 -8.11 6.24
C ASP A 82 6.91 -8.16 4.97
N GLN A 83 7.53 -8.03 3.80
CA GLN A 83 6.83 -8.19 2.54
C GLN A 83 6.28 -9.61 2.39
N ALA A 84 7.06 -10.63 2.72
CA ALA A 84 6.61 -12.02 2.71
C ALA A 84 5.45 -12.25 3.69
N ARG A 85 5.52 -11.68 4.91
CA ARG A 85 4.43 -11.74 5.91
C ARG A 85 3.14 -11.06 5.42
N ARG A 86 3.24 -9.87 4.83
CA ARG A 86 2.07 -9.17 4.25
C ARG A 86 1.40 -10.02 3.18
N LEU A 87 2.18 -10.62 2.28
CA LEU A 87 1.69 -11.53 1.26
C LEU A 87 1.04 -12.79 1.86
N ILE A 88 1.61 -13.35 2.91
CA ILE A 88 1.03 -14.50 3.60
C ILE A 88 -0.26 -14.10 4.32
N LYS A 89 -0.26 -13.01 5.09
CA LYS A 89 -1.46 -12.50 5.75
C LYS A 89 -2.58 -12.22 4.75
N SER A 90 -2.29 -11.63 3.61
CA SER A 90 -3.29 -11.39 2.57
C SER A 90 -3.87 -12.68 1.97
N ARG A 91 -3.13 -13.81 2.04
CA ARG A 91 -3.53 -15.13 1.51
C ARG A 91 -3.97 -16.12 2.58
N THR A 92 -3.59 -15.90 3.85
CA THR A 92 -3.82 -16.86 4.95
C THR A 92 -5.16 -16.71 5.59
N THR A 93 -6.07 -16.11 4.94
CA THR A 93 -7.40 -16.16 5.45
C THR A 93 -7.98 -17.51 5.14
N THR A 94 -8.10 -18.30 6.14
CA THR A 94 -9.13 -19.31 6.24
C THR A 94 -10.47 -18.60 6.06
N ASP A 95 -10.79 -18.33 4.80
CA ASP A 95 -12.16 -18.13 4.42
C ASP A 95 -12.83 -19.45 4.77
N ASN A 96 -13.51 -19.48 5.90
CA ASN A 96 -14.48 -20.52 6.19
C ASN A 96 -15.59 -20.36 5.16
N ILE A 97 -15.28 -20.80 3.93
CA ILE A 97 -16.22 -20.88 2.83
C ILE A 97 -17.14 -22.02 3.20
N ILE A 98 -18.25 -21.67 3.79
CA ILE A 98 -19.33 -22.62 4.01
C ILE A 98 -19.91 -22.92 2.63
N GLY A 99 -19.32 -23.91 1.95
CA GLY A 99 -19.95 -24.56 0.78
C GLY A 99 -19.70 -23.99 -0.59
N GLY A 100 -18.52 -23.45 -0.92
CA GLY A 100 -18.27 -23.00 -2.29
C GLY A 100 -16.95 -22.28 -2.54
N LYS A 101 -16.66 -21.94 -3.79
CA LYS A 101 -15.56 -21.06 -4.17
C LYS A 101 -15.74 -19.68 -3.54
N PRO A 102 -14.65 -19.00 -3.12
CA PRO A 102 -14.75 -17.64 -2.60
C PRO A 102 -15.41 -16.74 -3.63
N GLY A 103 -16.46 -16.04 -3.22
CA GLY A 103 -17.08 -15.02 -4.06
C GLY A 103 -16.15 -13.82 -4.28
N PRO A 104 -16.46 -12.93 -5.23
CA PRO A 104 -15.58 -11.79 -5.59
C PRO A 104 -15.37 -10.81 -4.43
N TYR A 105 -16.28 -10.74 -3.47
CA TYR A 105 -16.31 -9.77 -2.38
C TYR A 105 -15.76 -10.29 -1.05
N VAL A 106 -14.99 -11.36 -1.08
CA VAL A 106 -14.40 -11.93 0.15
C VAL A 106 -13.60 -10.87 0.88
N ARG A 107 -13.95 -10.65 2.19
CA ARG A 107 -13.35 -9.63 3.07
C ARG A 107 -13.48 -8.18 2.60
N LYS A 108 -14.38 -7.92 1.72
CA LYS A 108 -14.67 -6.55 1.30
C LYS A 108 -16.01 -6.06 1.82
N ILE A 109 -16.88 -6.95 2.29
CA ILE A 109 -18.24 -6.63 2.72
C ILE A 109 -18.41 -6.77 4.23
N TYR A 110 -18.94 -5.74 4.87
CA TYR A 110 -19.06 -5.61 6.32
C TYR A 110 -20.45 -5.11 6.72
N ASP A 111 -20.86 -5.50 7.91
CA ASP A 111 -22.03 -4.94 8.56
C ASP A 111 -21.72 -3.59 9.21
N GLU A 112 -22.55 -2.58 8.96
CA GLU A 112 -22.35 -1.21 9.46
C GLU A 112 -22.32 -1.14 10.98
N ALA A 113 -23.26 -1.78 11.66
CA ALA A 113 -23.40 -1.62 13.10
C ALA A 113 -22.37 -2.42 13.91
N THR A 114 -21.84 -3.50 13.38
CA THR A 114 -20.88 -4.34 14.10
C THR A 114 -19.46 -4.21 13.57
N GLY A 115 -19.29 -3.66 12.36
CA GLY A 115 -17.99 -3.64 11.66
C GLY A 115 -17.48 -5.03 11.29
N LYS A 116 -18.27 -6.08 11.45
CA LYS A 116 -17.84 -7.46 11.20
C LYS A 116 -18.10 -7.86 9.74
N PRO A 117 -17.25 -8.75 9.17
CA PRO A 117 -17.41 -9.18 7.80
C PRO A 117 -18.68 -10.03 7.62
N LEU A 118 -19.31 -9.86 6.47
CA LEU A 118 -20.39 -10.72 5.99
C LEU A 118 -19.82 -11.82 5.09
N TYR A 119 -20.48 -12.98 5.09
CA TYR A 119 -20.03 -14.18 4.38
C TYR A 119 -21.04 -14.60 3.32
N LEU A 120 -20.52 -14.99 2.16
CA LEU A 120 -21.34 -15.52 1.07
C LEU A 120 -21.92 -16.87 1.45
N ARG A 121 -23.22 -17.03 1.29
CA ARG A 121 -23.93 -18.28 1.53
C ARG A 121 -24.86 -18.61 0.36
N ASN A 122 -24.74 -19.83 -0.12
CA ASN A 122 -25.66 -20.39 -1.08
C ASN A 122 -26.85 -21.02 -0.34
N PHE A 123 -28.06 -20.66 -0.72
CA PHE A 123 -29.26 -21.20 -0.18
C PHE A 123 -29.79 -22.35 -1.04
N ARG A 124 -30.60 -23.25 -0.46
CA ARG A 124 -31.17 -24.37 -1.20
C ARG A 124 -32.15 -23.94 -2.30
N SER A 125 -32.67 -22.74 -2.22
CA SER A 125 -33.46 -22.11 -3.29
C SER A 125 -32.70 -21.75 -4.53
N GLY A 126 -31.35 -21.81 -4.48
CA GLY A 126 -30.44 -21.32 -5.53
C GLY A 126 -30.00 -19.88 -5.33
N ASP A 127 -30.56 -19.17 -4.37
CA ASP A 127 -30.19 -17.80 -4.06
C ASP A 127 -28.80 -17.75 -3.41
N VAL A 128 -28.05 -16.68 -3.73
CA VAL A 128 -26.73 -16.40 -3.16
C VAL A 128 -26.79 -15.05 -2.45
N ALA A 129 -26.47 -15.07 -1.17
CA ALA A 129 -26.52 -13.84 -0.38
C ALA A 129 -25.40 -13.75 0.67
N PHE A 130 -25.09 -12.53 1.07
CA PHE A 130 -24.20 -12.25 2.18
C PHE A 130 -24.98 -12.29 3.49
N VAL A 131 -24.41 -13.00 4.44
CA VAL A 131 -25.02 -13.19 5.77
C VAL A 131 -23.95 -13.03 6.85
N PHE A 132 -24.39 -12.70 8.05
CA PHE A 132 -23.53 -12.72 9.22
C PHE A 132 -23.21 -14.15 9.65
N ASN A 133 -21.96 -14.43 9.99
CA ASN A 133 -21.58 -15.73 10.54
C ASN A 133 -21.71 -15.73 12.07
N PRO A 134 -22.64 -16.48 12.65
CA PRO A 134 -22.86 -16.51 14.10
C PRO A 134 -21.68 -17.06 14.90
N GLN A 135 -20.73 -17.78 14.27
CA GLN A 135 -19.52 -18.28 14.93
C GLN A 135 -18.49 -17.18 15.23
N MET A 136 -18.62 -15.98 14.64
CA MET A 136 -17.70 -14.87 14.85
C MET A 136 -18.15 -13.85 15.91
N GLY A 137 -19.13 -14.15 16.70
CA GLY A 137 -19.59 -13.34 17.82
C GLY A 137 -21.11 -13.24 17.89
N GLU A 138 -21.61 -12.90 19.05
CA GLU A 138 -23.05 -12.78 19.30
C GLU A 138 -23.59 -11.52 18.62
N LEU A 139 -24.48 -11.70 17.65
CA LEU A 139 -25.41 -10.64 17.25
C LEU A 139 -26.54 -10.56 18.29
N PRO A 140 -27.11 -9.36 18.50
CA PRO A 140 -28.39 -9.25 19.18
C PRO A 140 -29.36 -10.24 18.53
N LYS A 141 -30.05 -11.05 19.33
CA LYS A 141 -30.93 -12.18 18.89
C LYS A 141 -31.99 -11.85 17.81
N LYS A 142 -32.19 -10.57 17.51
CA LYS A 142 -33.22 -10.08 16.56
C LYS A 142 -32.64 -9.64 15.21
N ARG A 143 -31.31 -9.61 15.01
CA ARG A 143 -30.70 -9.06 13.80
C ARG A 143 -30.36 -10.16 12.80
N LYS A 144 -31.03 -10.17 11.67
CA LYS A 144 -30.74 -11.02 10.52
C LYS A 144 -30.27 -10.11 9.39
N ILE A 145 -28.96 -10.13 9.11
CA ILE A 145 -28.41 -9.46 7.92
C ILE A 145 -28.48 -10.47 6.79
N TYR A 146 -29.16 -10.10 5.75
CA TYR A 146 -29.31 -10.85 4.51
C TYR A 146 -29.34 -9.85 3.36
N ILE A 147 -28.37 -9.94 2.45
CA ILE A 147 -28.35 -9.14 1.24
C ILE A 147 -27.94 -9.99 0.05
N GLU A 148 -28.72 -9.94 -1.02
CA GLU A 148 -28.44 -10.68 -2.24
C GLU A 148 -27.15 -10.23 -2.91
N GLU A 149 -26.36 -11.18 -3.42
CA GLU A 149 -25.12 -10.90 -4.13
C GLU A 149 -25.37 -10.01 -5.36
N ALA A 150 -26.50 -10.21 -6.03
CA ALA A 150 -26.89 -9.42 -7.19
C ALA A 150 -27.02 -7.92 -6.85
N LYS A 151 -27.67 -7.57 -5.71
CA LYS A 151 -27.82 -6.19 -5.24
C LYS A 151 -26.46 -5.56 -4.92
N VAL A 152 -25.57 -6.32 -4.29
CA VAL A 152 -24.20 -5.85 -4.00
C VAL A 152 -23.43 -5.62 -5.30
N THR A 153 -23.53 -6.55 -6.26
CA THR A 153 -22.85 -6.44 -7.55
C THR A 153 -23.34 -5.24 -8.35
N GLU A 154 -24.65 -4.99 -8.35
CA GLU A 154 -25.23 -3.83 -9.00
C GLU A 154 -24.74 -2.52 -8.37
N ALA A 155 -24.73 -2.41 -7.04
CA ALA A 155 -24.24 -1.24 -6.33
C ALA A 155 -22.75 -0.99 -6.63
N VAL A 156 -21.93 -2.04 -6.66
CA VAL A 156 -20.50 -1.94 -6.99
C VAL A 156 -20.30 -1.49 -8.45
N LYS A 157 -21.02 -2.07 -9.40
CA LYS A 157 -20.95 -1.66 -10.81
C LYS A 157 -21.36 -0.21 -10.98
N ASN A 158 -22.43 0.22 -10.34
CA ASN A 158 -22.91 1.60 -10.42
C ASN A 158 -21.87 2.57 -9.84
N ALA A 159 -21.26 2.25 -8.70
CA ALA A 159 -20.21 3.07 -8.10
C ALA A 159 -18.98 3.19 -9.02
N ILE A 160 -18.53 2.08 -9.61
CA ILE A 160 -17.39 2.08 -10.54
C ILE A 160 -17.74 2.87 -11.81
N SER A 161 -18.92 2.65 -12.40
CA SER A 161 -19.35 3.38 -13.60
C SER A 161 -19.41 4.89 -13.37
N LEU A 162 -19.88 5.31 -12.21
CA LEU A 162 -19.94 6.73 -11.84
C LEU A 162 -18.53 7.36 -11.82
N GLU A 163 -17.55 6.68 -11.20
CA GLU A 163 -16.17 7.17 -11.19
C GLU A 163 -15.53 7.15 -12.59
N MET A 164 -15.84 6.15 -13.43
CA MET A 164 -15.38 6.09 -14.82
C MET A 164 -15.94 7.27 -15.64
N ASP A 165 -17.22 7.56 -15.50
CA ASP A 165 -17.84 8.70 -16.18
C ASP A 165 -17.26 10.04 -15.70
N MET A 166 -16.96 10.15 -14.40
CA MET A 166 -16.28 11.32 -13.84
C MET A 166 -14.84 11.44 -14.36
N ALA A 167 -14.11 10.34 -14.45
CA ALA A 167 -12.73 10.32 -14.97
C ALA A 167 -12.69 10.75 -16.45
N GLU A 168 -13.65 10.29 -17.25
CA GLU A 168 -13.77 10.71 -18.66
C GLU A 168 -14.06 12.20 -18.79
N LYS A 169 -14.99 12.73 -18.00
CA LYS A 169 -15.28 14.17 -17.95
C LYS A 169 -14.08 14.98 -17.50
N MET A 170 -13.36 14.52 -16.47
CA MET A 170 -12.16 15.18 -16.00
C MET A 170 -11.05 15.16 -17.06
N LYS A 171 -10.83 14.03 -17.73
CA LYS A 171 -9.89 13.95 -18.85
C LYS A 171 -10.24 14.96 -19.96
N ALA A 172 -11.50 15.05 -20.34
CA ALA A 172 -11.95 16.03 -21.31
C ALA A 172 -11.74 17.47 -20.82
N TYR A 173 -12.00 17.75 -19.53
CA TYR A 173 -11.78 19.06 -18.93
C TYR A 173 -10.31 19.48 -18.94
N LEU A 174 -9.39 18.55 -18.60
CA LEU A 174 -7.95 18.78 -18.64
C LEU A 174 -7.42 19.14 -20.05
N GLN A 175 -8.13 18.70 -21.09
CA GLN A 175 -7.79 19.00 -22.49
C GLN A 175 -8.37 20.34 -22.98
N THR A 176 -9.18 21.05 -22.19
CA THR A 176 -9.73 22.34 -22.57
C THR A 176 -8.64 23.41 -22.68
N GLU A 177 -8.83 24.37 -23.59
CA GLU A 177 -7.90 25.47 -23.79
C GLU A 177 -7.69 26.28 -22.48
N LYS A 178 -8.77 26.54 -21.74
CA LYS A 178 -8.72 27.23 -20.44
C LYS A 178 -7.76 26.51 -19.48
N MET A 179 -7.89 25.21 -19.35
CA MET A 179 -7.08 24.42 -18.43
C MET A 179 -5.62 24.35 -18.86
N GLN A 180 -5.36 24.21 -20.17
CA GLN A 180 -4.01 24.22 -20.73
C GLN A 180 -3.31 25.57 -20.52
N GLN A 181 -4.02 26.68 -20.68
CA GLN A 181 -3.48 28.03 -20.41
C GLN A 181 -3.15 28.22 -18.93
N LEU A 182 -4.01 27.76 -18.02
CA LEU A 182 -3.74 27.79 -16.57
C LEU A 182 -2.50 26.97 -16.23
N LEU A 183 -2.39 25.76 -16.75
CA LEU A 183 -1.24 24.88 -16.53
C LEU A 183 0.07 25.48 -17.04
N GLN A 184 0.00 26.13 -18.21
CA GLN A 184 1.14 26.82 -18.78
C GLN A 184 1.59 27.98 -17.90
N LYS A 185 0.64 28.81 -17.43
CA LYS A 185 0.91 29.95 -16.54
C LYS A 185 1.57 29.51 -15.24
N GLU A 186 1.01 28.48 -14.58
CA GLU A 186 1.58 27.93 -13.35
C GLU A 186 2.97 27.34 -13.59
N THR A 187 3.14 26.56 -14.67
CA THR A 187 4.45 25.99 -15.03
C THR A 187 5.49 27.11 -15.23
N GLN A 188 5.09 28.22 -15.84
CA GLN A 188 5.96 29.36 -16.02
C GLN A 188 6.35 30.01 -14.69
N GLN A 189 5.39 30.21 -13.78
CA GLN A 189 5.66 30.77 -12.44
C GLN A 189 6.61 29.88 -11.63
N TYR A 190 6.44 28.56 -11.66
CA TYR A 190 7.38 27.64 -11.02
C TYR A 190 8.77 27.69 -11.65
N SER A 191 8.85 27.79 -12.97
CA SER A 191 10.12 27.91 -13.67
C SER A 191 10.84 29.21 -13.35
N GLU A 192 10.12 30.34 -13.24
CA GLU A 192 10.68 31.63 -12.83
C GLU A 192 11.22 31.57 -11.40
N LYS A 193 10.47 30.99 -10.46
CA LYS A 193 10.93 30.78 -9.07
C LYS A 193 12.17 29.90 -9.01
N ALA A 194 12.20 28.81 -9.76
CA ALA A 194 13.34 27.90 -9.81
C ALA A 194 14.59 28.62 -10.37
N TRP A 195 14.39 29.46 -11.38
CA TRP A 195 15.47 30.27 -11.95
C TRP A 195 16.03 31.29 -10.94
N MET A 196 15.18 31.93 -10.13
CA MET A 196 15.63 32.84 -9.07
C MET A 196 16.47 32.10 -8.01
N ILE A 197 16.00 30.96 -7.54
CA ILE A 197 16.78 30.13 -6.58
C ILE A 197 18.12 29.74 -7.19
N PHE A 198 18.15 29.33 -8.46
CA PHE A 198 19.39 28.96 -9.14
C PHE A 198 20.38 30.14 -9.21
N GLN A 199 19.89 31.34 -9.49
CA GLN A 199 20.76 32.55 -9.50
C GLN A 199 21.30 32.86 -8.09
N GLU A 200 20.49 32.69 -7.04
CA GLU A 200 20.96 32.88 -5.66
C GLU A 200 22.02 31.85 -5.28
N MET A 201 21.84 30.58 -5.69
CA MET A 201 22.86 29.52 -5.51
C MET A 201 24.15 29.86 -6.20
N GLU A 202 24.11 30.33 -7.47
CA GLU A 202 25.25 30.70 -8.23
C GLU A 202 26.02 31.89 -7.59
N GLN A 203 25.28 32.86 -7.06
CA GLN A 203 25.88 33.98 -6.34
C GLN A 203 26.63 33.53 -5.07
N VAL A 204 25.99 32.70 -4.25
CA VAL A 204 26.59 32.15 -3.02
C VAL A 204 27.80 31.27 -3.34
N GLU A 205 27.79 30.52 -4.44
CA GLU A 205 28.93 29.74 -4.87
C GLU A 205 30.11 30.63 -5.31
N GLN A 206 29.85 31.76 -5.98
CA GLN A 206 30.86 32.72 -6.33
C GLN A 206 31.54 33.35 -5.12
N ASP A 207 30.84 33.51 -3.99
CA ASP A 207 31.42 34.05 -2.75
C ASP A 207 32.52 33.15 -2.14
N ARG A 208 32.63 31.90 -2.57
CA ARG A 208 33.68 30.96 -2.16
C ARG A 208 35.07 31.40 -2.65
N ILE A 209 35.15 32.03 -3.84
CA ILE A 209 36.40 32.43 -4.44
C ILE A 209 37.09 33.56 -3.64
N PRO A 210 36.43 34.70 -3.37
CA PRO A 210 36.96 35.76 -2.52
C PRO A 210 37.30 35.30 -1.09
N LEU A 211 36.51 34.40 -0.54
CA LEU A 211 36.78 33.84 0.78
C LEU A 211 38.10 33.05 0.80
N TYR A 212 38.33 32.23 -0.23
CA TYR A 212 39.59 31.50 -0.38
C TYR A 212 40.77 32.44 -0.61
N GLU A 213 40.60 33.49 -1.40
CA GLU A 213 41.67 34.47 -1.66
C GLU A 213 42.09 35.21 -0.38
N LYS A 214 41.15 35.67 0.44
CA LYS A 214 41.42 36.27 1.74
C LYS A 214 42.16 35.34 2.69
N PHE A 215 41.84 34.06 2.67
CA PHE A 215 42.54 33.06 3.48
C PHE A 215 43.97 32.83 2.95
N ARG A 216 44.15 32.70 1.62
CA ARG A 216 45.46 32.55 0.97
C ARG A 216 46.39 33.72 1.24
N ASP A 217 45.83 34.94 1.23
CA ASP A 217 46.57 36.19 1.43
C ASP A 217 46.76 36.56 2.91
N TYR A 218 46.42 35.62 3.82
CA TYR A 218 46.51 35.77 5.28
C TYR A 218 45.69 36.92 5.88
N GLU A 219 44.65 37.40 5.19
CA GLU A 219 43.73 38.42 5.69
C GLU A 219 42.78 37.86 6.76
N ILE A 220 42.45 36.57 6.68
CA ILE A 220 41.60 35.85 7.66
C ILE A 220 42.31 34.61 8.18
N GLY A 221 42.02 34.24 9.43
CA GLY A 221 42.54 33.04 10.07
C GLY A 221 41.82 31.76 9.65
N GLN A 222 42.45 30.60 9.95
CA GLN A 222 41.90 29.29 9.62
C GLN A 222 40.53 29.04 10.23
N ILE A 223 40.30 29.49 11.46
CA ILE A 223 38.98 29.30 12.17
C ILE A 223 37.93 30.11 11.44
N GLU A 224 38.15 31.39 11.19
CA GLU A 224 37.22 32.27 10.49
C GLU A 224 36.91 31.77 9.06
N TYR A 225 37.95 31.30 8.35
CA TYR A 225 37.76 30.68 7.04
C TYR A 225 36.83 29.46 7.12
N GLN A 226 37.02 28.58 8.10
CA GLN A 226 36.21 27.38 8.27
C GLN A 226 34.80 27.70 8.60
N GLU A 227 34.53 28.64 9.53
CA GLU A 227 33.18 29.10 9.91
C GLU A 227 32.45 29.66 8.69
N LYS A 228 33.05 30.56 7.94
CA LYS A 228 32.43 31.14 6.73
C LYS A 228 32.21 30.13 5.63
N LYS A 229 33.10 29.16 5.48
CA LYS A 229 32.92 28.05 4.53
C LYS A 229 31.71 27.18 4.91
N GLU A 230 31.54 26.89 6.20
CA GLU A 230 30.38 26.13 6.70
C GLU A 230 29.07 26.92 6.52
N GLU A 231 29.08 28.24 6.74
CA GLU A 231 27.95 29.11 6.47
C GLU A 231 27.52 29.07 4.99
N ILE A 232 28.46 29.22 4.07
CA ILE A 232 28.25 29.15 2.61
C ILE A 232 27.65 27.76 2.26
N GLN A 233 28.23 26.71 2.81
CA GLN A 233 27.78 25.36 2.54
C GLN A 233 26.37 25.10 3.07
N ALA A 234 26.05 25.60 4.25
CA ALA A 234 24.70 25.51 4.82
C ALA A 234 23.67 26.29 3.99
N GLN A 235 24.05 27.46 3.48
CA GLN A 235 23.21 28.28 2.59
C GLN A 235 22.95 27.58 1.26
N LEU A 236 23.98 27.01 0.63
CA LEU A 236 23.83 26.23 -0.61
C LEU A 236 22.90 25.04 -0.39
N GLN A 237 23.07 24.29 0.70
CA GLN A 237 22.20 23.17 1.03
C GLN A 237 20.74 23.58 1.22
N MET A 238 20.49 24.75 1.82
CA MET A 238 19.14 25.29 1.95
C MET A 238 18.51 25.57 0.59
N TYR A 239 19.24 26.25 -0.30
CA TYR A 239 18.74 26.53 -1.65
C TYR A 239 18.55 25.26 -2.50
N GLU A 240 19.46 24.26 -2.38
CA GLU A 240 19.29 22.96 -3.03
C GLU A 240 17.98 22.30 -2.59
N ASN A 241 17.71 22.26 -1.29
CA ASN A 241 16.47 21.69 -0.75
C ASN A 241 15.22 22.45 -1.24
N ASP A 242 15.29 23.78 -1.29
CA ASP A 242 14.19 24.61 -1.80
C ASP A 242 13.95 24.38 -3.30
N PHE A 243 15.03 24.26 -4.08
CA PHE A 243 14.95 23.96 -5.51
C PHE A 243 14.36 22.58 -5.76
N GLU A 244 14.85 21.54 -5.07
CA GLU A 244 14.31 20.18 -5.16
C GLU A 244 12.83 20.15 -4.76
N GLY A 245 12.46 20.78 -3.65
CA GLY A 245 11.07 20.87 -3.20
C GLY A 245 10.16 21.59 -4.22
N LEU A 246 10.66 22.61 -4.90
CA LEU A 246 9.93 23.31 -5.96
C LEU A 246 9.76 22.44 -7.21
N MET A 247 10.82 21.73 -7.62
CA MET A 247 10.78 20.83 -8.77
C MET A 247 9.85 19.63 -8.54
N ASP A 248 9.82 19.09 -7.33
CA ASP A 248 8.91 18.03 -6.93
C ASP A 248 7.45 18.50 -6.98
N ARG A 249 7.16 19.71 -6.48
CA ARG A 249 5.81 20.31 -6.59
C ARG A 249 5.39 20.47 -8.05
N LEU A 250 6.27 20.98 -8.91
CA LEU A 250 6.02 21.12 -10.33
C LEU A 250 5.76 19.77 -11.01
N ALA A 251 6.56 18.75 -10.69
CA ALA A 251 6.40 17.40 -11.23
C ALA A 251 5.07 16.79 -10.79
N ASN A 252 4.72 16.90 -9.50
CA ASN A 252 3.46 16.42 -8.94
C ASN A 252 2.26 17.14 -9.56
N MET A 253 2.35 18.47 -9.74
CA MET A 253 1.31 19.24 -10.42
C MET A 253 1.12 18.76 -11.87
N LYS A 254 2.19 18.64 -12.65
CA LYS A 254 2.12 18.14 -14.04
C LYS A 254 1.52 16.75 -14.11
N LYS A 255 1.90 15.85 -13.19
CA LYS A 255 1.34 14.50 -13.10
C LYS A 255 -0.16 14.56 -12.75
N ALA A 256 -0.55 15.38 -11.77
CA ALA A 256 -1.93 15.51 -11.34
C ALA A 256 -2.85 15.99 -12.47
N TYR A 257 -2.39 16.95 -13.29
CA TYR A 257 -3.16 17.53 -14.40
C TYR A 257 -2.87 16.91 -15.76
N SER A 258 -2.47 15.68 -15.79
CA SER A 258 -2.22 14.93 -17.01
C SER A 258 -3.02 13.62 -17.05
N GLU A 259 -3.02 12.96 -18.20
CA GLU A 259 -3.53 11.59 -18.31
C GLU A 259 -2.76 10.58 -17.45
N GLU A 260 -1.63 10.99 -16.87
CA GLU A 260 -0.84 10.20 -15.91
C GLU A 260 -1.37 10.22 -14.48
N ASN A 261 -2.38 11.03 -14.19
CA ASN A 261 -3.06 11.05 -12.91
C ASN A 261 -3.53 9.64 -12.52
N GLU A 262 -3.17 9.20 -11.32
CA GLU A 262 -3.41 7.83 -10.86
C GLU A 262 -4.91 7.49 -10.77
N TRP A 263 -5.73 8.48 -10.37
CA TRP A 263 -7.17 8.29 -10.32
C TRP A 263 -7.77 8.15 -11.72
N ILE A 264 -7.37 9.02 -12.68
CA ILE A 264 -7.82 8.92 -14.08
C ILE A 264 -7.41 7.58 -14.69
N LYS A 265 -6.15 7.12 -14.48
CA LYS A 265 -5.68 5.81 -14.95
C LYS A 265 -6.47 4.65 -14.35
N THR A 266 -6.79 4.74 -13.05
CA THR A 266 -7.51 3.68 -12.36
C THR A 266 -8.96 3.54 -12.82
N PHE A 267 -9.62 4.68 -13.12
CA PHE A 267 -10.99 4.72 -13.59
C PHE A 267 -11.10 5.04 -15.08
N GLN A 268 -10.05 4.82 -15.85
CA GLN A 268 -10.14 4.87 -17.29
C GLN A 268 -11.25 3.95 -17.80
N ARG A 269 -12.06 4.42 -18.74
CA ARG A 269 -13.21 3.69 -19.24
C ARG A 269 -12.79 2.33 -19.81
N GLU A 270 -13.21 1.29 -19.13
CA GLU A 270 -13.09 -0.11 -19.54
C GLU A 270 -14.50 -0.69 -19.58
N GLU A 271 -14.75 -1.65 -20.44
CA GLU A 271 -16.00 -2.43 -20.35
C GLU A 271 -16.01 -3.23 -19.05
N LEU A 272 -16.98 -2.90 -18.18
CA LEU A 272 -17.18 -3.69 -16.97
C LEU A 272 -17.65 -5.08 -17.35
N PRO A 273 -16.99 -6.14 -16.85
CA PRO A 273 -17.38 -7.50 -17.15
C PRO A 273 -18.80 -7.76 -16.62
N GLU A 274 -19.55 -8.59 -17.33
CA GLU A 274 -20.91 -8.98 -16.90
C GLU A 274 -20.86 -9.58 -15.50
N LYS A 275 -19.84 -10.37 -15.20
CA LYS A 275 -19.57 -10.94 -13.87
C LYS A 275 -18.27 -10.39 -13.29
N LEU A 276 -18.37 -9.72 -12.13
CA LEU A 276 -17.19 -9.25 -11.41
C LEU A 276 -16.44 -10.44 -10.77
N GLU A 277 -15.15 -10.49 -10.99
CA GLU A 277 -14.24 -11.44 -10.35
C GLU A 277 -13.45 -10.76 -9.22
N SER A 278 -12.79 -11.55 -8.37
CA SER A 278 -11.99 -11.04 -7.25
C SER A 278 -10.90 -10.05 -7.68
N GLN A 279 -10.33 -10.19 -8.88
CA GLN A 279 -9.33 -9.27 -9.41
C GLN A 279 -9.94 -7.88 -9.70
N HIS A 280 -11.14 -7.82 -10.25
CA HIS A 280 -11.86 -6.57 -10.51
C HIS A 280 -12.22 -5.85 -9.22
N VAL A 281 -12.75 -6.60 -8.24
CA VAL A 281 -13.08 -6.05 -6.92
C VAL A 281 -11.83 -5.56 -6.18
N LYS A 282 -10.70 -6.26 -6.28
CA LYS A 282 -9.43 -5.82 -5.68
C LYS A 282 -8.90 -4.54 -6.30
N LYS A 283 -9.09 -4.35 -7.61
CA LYS A 283 -8.63 -3.16 -8.35
C LYS A 283 -9.37 -1.92 -7.87
N TRP A 284 -10.69 -1.98 -7.73
CA TRP A 284 -11.51 -0.80 -7.57
C TRP A 284 -12.14 -0.62 -6.18
N VAL A 285 -12.41 -1.71 -5.45
CA VAL A 285 -13.17 -1.66 -4.19
C VAL A 285 -12.25 -1.76 -2.99
N ASP A 286 -12.32 -0.79 -2.08
CA ASP A 286 -11.69 -0.87 -0.76
C ASP A 286 -12.55 -1.72 0.19
N LYS A 287 -13.76 -1.27 0.45
CA LYS A 287 -14.72 -1.96 1.32
C LYS A 287 -16.17 -1.67 0.91
N ILE A 288 -17.07 -2.52 1.34
CA ILE A 288 -18.50 -2.39 1.16
C ILE A 288 -19.15 -2.48 2.55
N ILE A 289 -20.00 -1.54 2.88
CA ILE A 289 -20.73 -1.50 4.16
C ILE A 289 -22.20 -1.71 3.87
N VAL A 290 -22.83 -2.62 4.60
CA VAL A 290 -24.26 -2.90 4.49
C VAL A 290 -24.96 -2.40 5.74
N SER A 291 -25.94 -1.51 5.58
CA SER A 291 -26.76 -0.97 6.66
C SER A 291 -27.88 -1.93 7.09
N ASP A 292 -28.53 -1.62 8.22
CA ASP A 292 -29.71 -2.35 8.71
C ASP A 292 -30.88 -2.31 7.73
N LEU A 293 -30.99 -1.24 6.97
CA LEU A 293 -32.02 -1.06 5.93
C LEU A 293 -31.66 -1.78 4.63
N ARG A 294 -30.55 -2.53 4.61
CA ARG A 294 -29.99 -3.22 3.45
C ARG A 294 -29.52 -2.27 2.34
N ASP A 295 -29.12 -1.06 2.71
CA ASP A 295 -28.44 -0.16 1.80
C ASP A 295 -26.98 -0.57 1.68
N VAL A 296 -26.43 -0.45 0.48
CA VAL A 296 -25.07 -0.86 0.16
C VAL A 296 -24.24 0.37 -0.09
N HIS A 297 -23.32 0.65 0.80
CA HIS A 297 -22.36 1.73 0.67
C HIS A 297 -21.01 1.17 0.17
N VAL A 298 -20.65 1.54 -1.04
CA VAL A 298 -19.41 1.08 -1.70
C VAL A 298 -18.33 2.13 -1.51
N TYR A 299 -17.21 1.74 -0.92
CA TYR A 299 -16.00 2.56 -0.80
C TYR A 299 -14.98 2.05 -1.80
N LEU A 300 -14.56 2.92 -2.71
CA LEU A 300 -13.59 2.59 -3.74
C LEU A 300 -12.16 2.85 -3.24
N THR A 301 -11.17 2.19 -3.84
CA THR A 301 -9.76 2.29 -3.44
C THR A 301 -9.21 3.71 -3.61
N MET A 302 -9.73 4.46 -4.56
CA MET A 302 -9.38 5.86 -4.86
C MET A 302 -10.65 6.71 -4.86
N GLN A 303 -11.41 6.64 -3.76
CA GLN A 303 -12.61 7.45 -3.57
C GLN A 303 -12.23 8.91 -3.31
N ASN A 304 -13.05 9.82 -3.82
CA ASN A 304 -12.84 11.27 -3.76
C ASN A 304 -11.70 11.76 -4.68
N TRP A 305 -12.03 11.89 -5.95
CA TRP A 305 -11.14 12.41 -7.00
C TRP A 305 -10.45 13.73 -6.63
N LYS A 306 -11.06 14.56 -5.75
CA LYS A 306 -10.49 15.82 -5.26
C LYS A 306 -9.12 15.62 -4.59
N ASN A 307 -8.88 14.50 -3.94
CA ASN A 307 -7.59 14.22 -3.29
C ASN A 307 -6.42 14.03 -4.28
N TYR A 308 -6.72 13.88 -5.56
CA TYR A 308 -5.72 13.68 -6.62
C TYR A 308 -5.47 14.92 -7.46
N PHE A 309 -6.06 16.03 -7.07
CA PHE A 309 -5.89 17.35 -7.69
C PHE A 309 -5.59 18.38 -6.59
N PRO A 310 -4.72 19.36 -6.84
CA PRO A 310 -4.43 20.42 -5.86
C PRO A 310 -5.70 21.23 -5.52
N GLU A 311 -5.88 21.51 -4.22
CA GLU A 311 -7.07 22.22 -3.70
C GLU A 311 -7.23 23.62 -4.29
N GLU A 312 -6.12 24.31 -4.56
CA GLU A 312 -6.06 25.68 -5.05
C GLU A 312 -6.82 25.90 -6.37
N TRP A 313 -7.16 24.83 -7.09
CA TRP A 313 -7.78 24.87 -8.41
C TRP A 313 -9.24 24.44 -8.44
N MET A 314 -9.78 24.12 -7.26
CA MET A 314 -11.15 23.61 -7.14
C MET A 314 -12.16 24.67 -6.71
N GLU A 315 -11.71 25.90 -6.43
CA GLU A 315 -12.56 27.00 -5.94
C GLU A 315 -13.11 27.90 -7.06
N GLU A 316 -12.82 27.65 -8.34
CA GLU A 316 -13.42 28.31 -9.50
C GLU A 316 -14.36 27.36 -10.29
#